data_86a4c06c70a6ef0faef1d912e1a4de68
#
_entry.id   86a4c06c70a6ef0faef1d912e1a4de68
#
_cell.length_a   1.000
_cell.length_b   1.000
_cell.length_c   1.000
_cell.angle_alpha   90.00
_cell.angle_beta   90.00
_cell.angle_gamma   90.00
#
_symmetry.space_group_name_H-M   'P 1'
#
loop_
_entity.id
_entity.type
_entity.pdbx_description
1 polymer ?
#
loop_
_entity_poly.entity_id
_entity_poly.type
_entity_poly.pdbx_seq_one_letter_code
_entity_poly.pdbx_strand_id
1 'polypeptide(L)'
;MQTLKVTTVTDVDSLAVLDVHISARWKHDTKTGPQVVRRNADDLLSVSADKAFHNWHTKYEFYALGVEPLILQRGSRPLTVGHNALIRAKGYSQRWMAETSYSTTKRSLGDAVRALGWYRQFREIVLMFAIANIELLCEPL
;
A
#
# COMPACT_ATOMS: atom_id res chain seq x y z
N MET A 1 19.06 -2.71 -16.78
CA MET A 1 17.60 -2.79 -16.65
C MET A 1 17.18 -1.88 -15.51
N GLN A 2 16.31 -0.92 -15.72
CA GLN A 2 15.91 0.02 -14.68
C GLN A 2 14.75 -0.60 -13.88
N THR A 3 14.98 -0.82 -12.59
CA THR A 3 13.95 -1.39 -11.71
C THR A 3 12.99 -0.27 -11.27
N LEU A 4 11.71 -0.44 -11.56
CA LEU A 4 10.66 0.44 -11.06
C LEU A 4 10.17 -0.04 -9.71
N LYS A 5 9.98 0.91 -8.79
CA LYS A 5 9.36 0.66 -7.50
C LYS A 5 7.93 1.13 -7.52
N VAL A 6 7.01 0.25 -7.17
CA VAL A 6 5.58 0.51 -7.12
C VAL A 6 5.11 0.46 -5.66
N THR A 7 4.40 1.48 -5.23
CA THR A 7 3.73 1.56 -3.92
C THR A 7 2.24 1.72 -4.17
N THR A 8 1.42 0.85 -3.60
CA THR A 8 -0.04 0.86 -3.76
C THR A 8 -0.74 1.11 -2.43
N VAL A 9 -1.91 1.72 -2.49
CA VAL A 9 -2.92 1.70 -1.44
C VAL A 9 -4.06 0.83 -1.92
N THR A 10 -4.40 -0.18 -1.12
CA THR A 10 -5.44 -1.16 -1.45
C THR A 10 -6.50 -1.14 -0.36
N ASP A 11 -7.76 -1.07 -0.77
CA ASP A 11 -8.88 -1.25 0.12
C ASP A 11 -8.97 -2.70 0.57
N VAL A 12 -9.11 -2.93 1.87
CA VAL A 12 -9.09 -4.29 2.45
C VAL A 12 -10.38 -5.05 2.24
N ASP A 13 -11.49 -4.35 2.05
CA ASP A 13 -12.80 -4.97 1.89
C ASP A 13 -13.06 -5.39 0.44
N SER A 14 -12.77 -4.49 -0.50
CA SER A 14 -13.00 -4.74 -1.94
C SER A 14 -11.79 -5.31 -2.68
N LEU A 15 -10.59 -5.27 -2.08
CA LEU A 15 -9.29 -5.56 -2.73
C LEU A 15 -8.93 -4.59 -3.86
N ALA A 16 -9.72 -3.56 -4.09
CA ALA A 16 -9.44 -2.56 -5.11
C ALA A 16 -8.20 -1.73 -4.77
N VAL A 17 -7.38 -1.46 -5.76
CA VAL A 17 -6.24 -0.56 -5.64
C VAL A 17 -6.73 0.88 -5.79
N LEU A 18 -6.67 1.65 -4.71
CA LEU A 18 -7.14 3.03 -4.67
C LEU A 18 -6.14 4.01 -5.30
N ASP A 19 -4.86 3.75 -5.12
CA ASP A 19 -3.81 4.63 -5.64
C ASP A 19 -2.51 3.86 -5.90
N VAL A 20 -1.74 4.35 -6.86
CA VAL A 20 -0.47 3.77 -7.30
C VAL A 20 0.58 4.87 -7.39
N HIS A 21 1.69 4.70 -6.69
CA HIS A 21 2.87 5.56 -6.80
C HIS A 21 4.04 4.79 -7.40
N ILE A 22 4.60 5.30 -8.49
CA ILE A 22 5.70 4.66 -9.20
C ILE A 22 6.92 5.56 -9.14
N SER A 23 8.06 4.97 -8.80
CA SER A 23 9.35 5.66 -8.73
C SER A 23 10.39 4.94 -9.59
N ALA A 24 11.08 5.70 -10.44
CA ALA A 24 12.19 5.23 -11.24
C ALA A 24 13.50 5.12 -10.44
N ARG A 25 13.57 5.73 -9.26
CA ARG A 25 14.71 5.68 -8.36
C ARG A 25 14.34 4.89 -7.12
N TRP A 26 15.30 4.15 -6.60
CA TRP A 26 15.13 3.45 -5.33
C TRP A 26 14.92 4.47 -4.20
N LYS A 27 13.68 4.70 -3.84
CA LYS A 27 13.31 5.48 -2.65
C LYS A 27 12.83 4.55 -1.56
N HIS A 28 13.15 4.87 -0.30
CA HIS A 28 12.62 4.13 0.83
C HIS A 28 11.08 4.27 0.91
N ASP A 29 10.40 3.20 1.28
CA ASP A 29 8.94 3.16 1.45
C ASP A 29 8.45 4.21 2.43
N THR A 30 9.25 4.48 3.47
CA THR A 30 8.99 5.54 4.45
C THR A 30 8.86 6.94 3.85
N LYS A 31 9.31 7.17 2.62
CA LYS A 31 9.17 8.45 1.90
C LYS A 31 8.00 8.45 0.93
N THR A 32 7.71 7.31 0.31
CA THR A 32 6.64 7.20 -0.70
C THR A 32 5.29 6.91 -0.08
N GLY A 33 5.23 6.09 0.97
CA GLY A 33 4.00 5.75 1.68
C GLY A 33 3.24 6.96 2.21
N PRO A 34 3.86 7.88 2.97
CA PRO A 34 3.17 9.08 3.45
C PRO A 34 2.58 9.95 2.33
N GLN A 35 3.24 10.03 1.17
CA GLN A 35 2.74 10.79 0.02
C GLN A 35 1.45 10.18 -0.53
N VAL A 36 1.38 8.86 -0.61
CA VAL A 36 0.20 8.14 -1.10
C VAL A 36 -0.95 8.25 -0.11
N VAL A 37 -0.68 8.10 1.19
CA VAL A 37 -1.69 8.28 2.24
C VAL A 37 -2.26 9.71 2.23
N ARG A 38 -1.39 10.73 2.11
CA ARG A 38 -1.83 12.14 2.06
C ARG A 38 -2.76 12.42 0.89
N ARG A 39 -2.51 11.84 -0.29
CA ARG A 39 -3.38 12.03 -1.47
C ARG A 39 -4.76 11.43 -1.30
N ASN A 40 -4.90 10.42 -0.45
CA ASN A 40 -6.13 9.66 -0.25
C ASN A 40 -6.72 9.84 1.16
N ALA A 41 -6.23 10.79 1.94
CA ALA A 41 -6.57 10.92 3.37
C ALA A 41 -8.07 11.08 3.62
N ASP A 42 -8.79 11.76 2.73
CA ASP A 42 -10.23 12.00 2.87
C ASP A 42 -11.06 10.70 2.74
N ASP A 43 -10.52 9.69 2.08
CA ASP A 43 -11.18 8.40 1.85
C ASP A 43 -10.69 7.29 2.79
N LEU A 44 -9.70 7.58 3.66
CA LEU A 44 -9.07 6.60 4.52
C LEU A 44 -9.43 6.81 6.00
N LEU A 45 -9.99 5.79 6.64
CA LEU A 45 -10.19 5.74 8.10
C LEU A 45 -8.91 5.29 8.82
N SER A 46 -8.25 4.27 8.30
CA SER A 46 -7.03 3.71 8.85
C SER A 46 -6.12 3.18 7.76
N VAL A 47 -4.83 3.04 8.05
CA VAL A 47 -3.84 2.48 7.14
C VAL A 47 -2.97 1.45 7.86
N SER A 48 -3.01 0.22 7.37
CA SER A 48 -2.09 -0.84 7.78
C SER A 48 -0.82 -0.79 6.94
N ALA A 49 0.33 -0.63 7.59
CA ALA A 49 1.61 -0.57 6.91
C ALA A 49 2.68 -1.44 7.60
N ASP A 50 3.75 -1.78 6.87
CA ASP A 50 4.84 -2.58 7.40
C ASP A 50 5.55 -1.88 8.57
N LYS A 51 6.20 -2.68 9.42
CA LYS A 51 7.06 -2.22 10.52
C LYS A 51 8.17 -1.25 10.07
N ALA A 52 8.53 -1.26 8.79
CA ALA A 52 9.45 -0.29 8.21
C ALA A 52 8.94 1.15 8.32
N PHE A 53 7.62 1.34 8.35
CA PHE A 53 6.97 2.64 8.55
C PHE A 53 6.87 3.07 10.01
N HIS A 54 7.34 2.22 10.96
CA HIS A 54 7.35 2.54 12.37
C HIS A 54 8.36 3.65 12.65
N ASN A 55 7.92 4.88 12.49
CA ASN A 55 8.64 6.05 12.94
C ASN A 55 7.63 7.08 13.49
N TRP A 56 8.06 7.84 14.47
CA TRP A 56 7.20 8.81 15.15
C TRP A 56 6.64 9.86 14.18
N HIS A 57 7.47 10.35 13.29
CA HIS A 57 7.07 11.39 12.32
C HIS A 57 5.95 10.91 11.37
N THR A 58 6.08 9.71 10.81
CA THR A 58 5.07 9.11 9.93
C THR A 58 3.74 8.89 10.65
N LYS A 59 3.79 8.38 11.90
CA LYS A 59 2.57 8.20 12.70
C LYS A 59 1.87 9.51 13.01
N TYR A 60 2.64 10.52 13.43
CA TYR A 60 2.11 11.85 13.70
C TYR A 60 1.47 12.47 12.46
N GLU A 61 2.11 12.34 11.30
CA GLU A 61 1.58 12.82 10.03
C GLU A 61 0.23 12.16 9.69
N PHE A 62 0.10 10.85 9.87
CA PHE A 62 -1.15 10.13 9.61
C PHE A 62 -2.26 10.58 10.57
N TYR A 63 -1.98 10.71 11.86
CA TYR A 63 -2.95 11.25 12.82
C TYR A 63 -3.37 12.68 12.49
N ALA A 64 -2.45 13.54 12.05
CA ALA A 64 -2.76 14.90 11.64
C ALA A 64 -3.66 14.96 10.40
N LEU A 65 -3.63 13.93 9.55
CA LEU A 65 -4.51 13.75 8.40
C LEU A 65 -5.85 13.10 8.76
N GLY A 66 -6.09 12.75 10.03
CA GLY A 66 -7.28 12.03 10.46
C GLY A 66 -7.27 10.54 10.14
N VAL A 67 -6.13 9.98 9.73
CA VAL A 67 -5.98 8.56 9.36
C VAL A 67 -5.31 7.80 10.50
N GLU A 68 -5.92 6.72 10.98
CA GLU A 68 -5.33 5.91 12.04
C GLU A 68 -4.21 5.00 11.51
N PRO A 69 -2.95 5.12 12.00
CA PRO A 69 -1.85 4.27 11.58
C PRO A 69 -1.86 2.92 12.30
N LEU A 70 -2.16 1.84 11.61
CA LEU A 70 -2.05 0.47 12.10
C LEU A 70 -0.66 -0.08 11.75
N ILE A 71 0.34 0.31 12.54
CA ILE A 71 1.75 -0.03 12.31
C ILE A 71 2.35 -0.68 13.56
N LEU A 72 2.84 -1.91 13.41
CA LEU A 72 3.49 -2.63 14.51
C LEU A 72 4.83 -1.99 14.89
N GLN A 73 5.12 -2.00 16.16
CA GLN A 73 6.41 -1.57 16.70
C GLN A 73 7.43 -2.71 16.68
N ARG A 74 8.70 -2.35 16.56
CA ARG A 74 9.82 -3.29 16.70
C ARG A 74 10.18 -3.43 18.19
N GLY A 75 10.55 -4.64 18.60
CA GLY A 75 11.00 -4.95 19.95
C GLY A 75 10.02 -5.83 20.74
N SER A 76 10.48 -6.28 21.91
CA SER A 76 9.79 -7.22 22.79
C SER A 76 9.46 -6.66 24.18
N ARG A 77 9.59 -5.34 24.36
CA ARG A 77 9.25 -4.69 25.64
C ARG A 77 7.75 -4.85 25.94
N PRO A 78 7.31 -4.97 27.21
CA PRO A 78 5.91 -5.15 27.54
C PRO A 78 4.97 -4.12 26.91
N LEU A 79 5.34 -2.86 26.91
CA LEU A 79 4.57 -1.79 26.24
C LEU A 79 4.47 -1.98 24.74
N THR A 80 5.52 -2.46 24.07
CA THR A 80 5.53 -2.77 22.64
C THR A 80 4.61 -3.95 22.34
N VAL A 81 4.66 -4.98 23.17
CA VAL A 81 3.79 -6.17 23.03
C VAL A 81 2.32 -5.77 23.19
N GLY A 82 1.98 -4.99 24.22
CA GLY A 82 0.64 -4.47 24.44
C GLY A 82 0.13 -3.60 23.28
N HIS A 83 0.97 -2.67 22.79
CA HIS A 83 0.66 -1.86 21.61
C HIS A 83 0.39 -2.74 20.38
N ASN A 84 1.26 -3.71 20.12
CA ASN A 84 1.13 -4.58 18.95
C ASN A 84 -0.12 -5.48 19.05
N ALA A 85 -0.50 -5.92 20.24
CA ALA A 85 -1.75 -6.67 20.45
C ALA A 85 -2.98 -5.81 20.11
N LEU A 86 -3.00 -4.55 20.55
CA LEU A 86 -4.05 -3.60 20.22
C LEU A 86 -4.14 -3.34 18.71
N ILE A 87 -3.01 -3.11 18.04
CA ILE A 87 -2.97 -2.86 16.59
C ILE A 87 -3.47 -4.08 15.81
N ARG A 88 -3.14 -5.30 16.24
CA ARG A 88 -3.67 -6.53 15.64
C ARG A 88 -5.18 -6.67 15.83
N ALA A 89 -5.69 -6.34 17.02
CA ALA A 89 -7.13 -6.33 17.29
C ALA A 89 -7.91 -5.34 16.43
N LYS A 90 -7.28 -4.25 16.00
CA LYS A 90 -7.85 -3.24 15.10
C LYS A 90 -7.79 -3.60 13.60
N GLY A 91 -7.35 -4.79 13.24
CA GLY A 91 -7.37 -5.26 11.86
C GLY A 91 -6.03 -5.22 11.11
N TYR A 92 -4.90 -5.06 11.81
CA TYR A 92 -3.57 -5.10 11.16
C TYR A 92 -3.34 -6.39 10.35
N SER A 93 -3.94 -7.50 10.76
CA SER A 93 -3.85 -8.77 10.04
C SER A 93 -4.37 -8.70 8.60
N GLN A 94 -5.25 -7.75 8.29
CA GLN A 94 -5.77 -7.54 6.92
C GLN A 94 -4.71 -6.97 5.96
N ARG A 95 -3.52 -6.58 6.43
CA ARG A 95 -2.42 -6.09 5.58
C ARG A 95 -2.05 -7.06 4.45
N TRP A 96 -2.19 -8.36 4.68
CA TRP A 96 -1.93 -9.37 3.64
C TRP A 96 -2.85 -9.23 2.40
N MET A 97 -4.00 -8.58 2.55
CA MET A 97 -4.93 -8.33 1.44
C MET A 97 -4.28 -7.47 0.34
N ALA A 98 -3.47 -6.47 0.73
CA ALA A 98 -2.71 -5.68 -0.24
C ALA A 98 -1.66 -6.51 -0.99
N GLU A 99 -1.01 -7.44 -0.32
CA GLU A 99 -0.06 -8.36 -0.95
C GLU A 99 -0.77 -9.31 -1.92
N THR A 100 -1.96 -9.77 -1.56
CA THR A 100 -2.79 -10.62 -2.42
C THR A 100 -3.24 -9.88 -3.66
N SER A 101 -3.80 -8.68 -3.52
CA SER A 101 -4.23 -7.84 -4.66
C SER A 101 -3.06 -7.57 -5.62
N TYR A 102 -1.91 -7.19 -5.09
CA TYR A 102 -0.70 -6.96 -5.89
C TYR A 102 -0.21 -8.22 -6.61
N SER A 103 -0.19 -9.37 -5.93
CA SER A 103 0.22 -10.66 -6.51
C SER A 103 -0.74 -11.13 -7.59
N THR A 104 -2.05 -10.95 -7.38
CA THR A 104 -3.09 -11.32 -8.35
C THR A 104 -2.96 -10.49 -9.61
N THR A 105 -2.78 -9.18 -9.48
CA THR A 105 -2.56 -8.28 -10.62
C THR A 105 -1.33 -8.70 -11.44
N LYS A 106 -0.22 -9.01 -10.78
CA LYS A 106 0.99 -9.50 -11.47
C LYS A 106 0.78 -10.84 -12.15
N ARG A 107 0.00 -11.72 -11.56
CA ARG A 107 -0.25 -13.06 -12.10
C ARG A 107 -1.16 -13.02 -13.32
N SER A 108 -2.18 -12.18 -13.34
CA SER A 108 -3.10 -12.07 -14.47
C SER A 108 -2.56 -11.21 -15.60
N LEU A 109 -1.86 -10.11 -15.30
CA LEU A 109 -1.43 -9.13 -16.30
C LEU A 109 0.08 -9.15 -16.60
N GLY A 110 0.84 -9.99 -15.88
CA GLY A 110 2.27 -10.13 -16.01
C GLY A 110 3.05 -9.27 -15.03
N ASP A 111 4.31 -9.64 -14.81
CA ASP A 111 5.23 -8.99 -13.86
C ASP A 111 6.29 -8.12 -14.56
N ALA A 112 6.27 -8.08 -15.89
CA ALA A 112 7.21 -7.34 -16.70
C ALA A 112 6.53 -6.23 -17.50
N VAL A 113 7.05 -5.03 -17.35
CA VAL A 113 6.63 -3.86 -18.14
C VAL A 113 7.30 -3.94 -19.52
N ARG A 114 6.51 -3.85 -20.58
CA ARG A 114 6.97 -3.98 -21.97
C ARG A 114 7.46 -2.66 -22.57
N ALA A 115 6.97 -1.55 -22.07
CA ALA A 115 7.35 -0.22 -22.55
C ALA A 115 8.82 0.10 -22.24
N LEU A 116 9.51 0.72 -23.19
CA LEU A 116 10.92 1.11 -23.02
C LEU A 116 11.11 2.49 -22.38
N GLY A 117 10.18 3.41 -22.60
CA GLY A 117 10.25 4.76 -22.06
C GLY A 117 9.61 4.86 -20.67
N TRP A 118 10.25 5.57 -19.73
CA TRP A 118 9.81 5.73 -18.34
C TRP A 118 8.33 6.16 -18.23
N TYR A 119 7.91 7.14 -19.01
CA TYR A 119 6.53 7.64 -18.99
C TYR A 119 5.49 6.60 -19.48
N ARG A 120 5.88 5.80 -20.47
CA ARG A 120 5.05 4.70 -20.99
C ARG A 120 4.98 3.54 -19.99
N GLN A 121 6.07 3.24 -19.30
CA GLN A 121 6.13 2.26 -18.22
C GLN A 121 5.19 2.64 -17.08
N PHE A 122 5.19 3.91 -16.70
CA PHE A 122 4.26 4.44 -15.69
C PHE A 122 2.80 4.20 -16.10
N ARG A 123 2.43 4.57 -17.33
CA ARG A 123 1.07 4.37 -17.85
C ARG A 123 0.68 2.89 -17.91
N GLU A 124 1.59 2.02 -18.32
CA GLU A 124 1.37 0.59 -18.40
C GLU A 124 1.03 0.01 -17.01
N ILE A 125 1.80 0.37 -15.98
CA ILE A 125 1.55 -0.08 -14.60
C ILE A 125 0.21 0.43 -14.07
N VAL A 126 -0.10 1.71 -14.25
CA VAL A 126 -1.39 2.28 -13.82
C VAL A 126 -2.55 1.58 -14.53
N LEU A 127 -2.42 1.32 -15.83
CA LEU A 127 -3.44 0.60 -16.60
C LEU A 127 -3.62 -0.83 -16.11
N MET A 128 -2.55 -1.54 -15.74
CA MET A 128 -2.64 -2.88 -15.17
C MET A 128 -3.51 -2.89 -13.90
N PHE A 129 -3.30 -1.96 -12.97
CA PHE A 129 -4.12 -1.88 -11.76
C PHE A 129 -5.56 -1.42 -12.04
N ALA A 130 -5.77 -0.53 -13.02
CA ALA A 130 -7.12 -0.15 -13.44
C ALA A 130 -7.89 -1.33 -14.04
N ILE A 131 -7.26 -2.16 -14.86
CA ILE A 131 -7.85 -3.39 -15.41
C ILE A 131 -8.17 -4.37 -14.28
N ALA A 132 -7.24 -4.58 -13.34
CA ALA A 132 -7.47 -5.45 -12.18
C ALA A 132 -8.67 -4.99 -11.34
N ASN A 133 -8.85 -3.69 -11.14
CA ASN A 133 -10.02 -3.15 -10.43
C ASN A 133 -11.34 -3.41 -11.24
N ILE A 134 -11.30 -3.31 -12.56
CA ILE A 134 -12.47 -3.62 -13.42
C ILE A 134 -12.80 -5.12 -13.33
N GLU A 135 -11.79 -6.00 -13.35
CA GLU A 135 -11.97 -7.44 -13.19
C GLU A 135 -12.67 -7.78 -11.87
N LEU A 136 -12.28 -7.13 -10.76
CA LEU A 136 -12.95 -7.29 -9.45
C LEU A 136 -14.45 -6.92 -9.50
N LEU A 137 -14.84 -5.92 -10.29
CA LEU A 137 -16.24 -5.54 -10.45
C LEU A 137 -17.04 -6.52 -11.32
N CYS A 138 -16.36 -7.26 -12.17
CA CYS A 138 -16.95 -8.22 -13.09
C CYS A 138 -17.02 -9.65 -12.54
N GLU A 139 -16.36 -9.93 -11.41
CA GLU A 139 -16.47 -11.24 -10.76
C GLU A 139 -17.89 -11.40 -10.19
N PRO A 140 -18.60 -12.49 -10.51
CA PRO A 140 -19.90 -12.76 -9.92
C PRO A 140 -19.74 -12.98 -8.40
N LEU A 141 -20.61 -12.33 -7.61
CA LEU A 141 -20.73 -12.51 -6.16
C LEU A 141 -21.00 -13.98 -5.81
#